data_aefc327ed6b2deb506180fb66d1820a1
#
_entry.id   aefc327ed6b2deb506180fb66d1820a1
#
_cell.length_a   1.000
_cell.length_b   1.000
_cell.length_c   1.000
_cell.angle_alpha   90.00
_cell.angle_beta   90.00
_cell.angle_gamma   90.00
#
_symmetry.space_group_name_H-M   'P 1'
#
loop_
_entity.id
_entity.type
_entity.pdbx_description
1 polymer ?
#
loop_
_entity_poly.entity_id
_entity_poly.type
_entity_poly.pdbx_seq_one_letter_code
_entity_poly.pdbx_strand_id
1 'polypeptide(L)'
;MSGEITARLPPPLDDAVVRRFRDAMPDALRDGPRPDLLDGLAGASPYLRGLMLADPDFAAEAFVANPQSVLDRIIAGLRMVADGTCQTDFMAALRTAKAKAALLIAIADTGGRWPLAEVTAALTRFADASLQAAVDWLLREAHAAGRLV
;
A
#
# COMPACT_ATOMS: atom_id res chain seq x y z
N MET A 1 -13.21 -1.48 27.92
CA MET A 1 -12.48 -2.77 27.83
C MET A 1 -12.06 -2.94 26.37
N SER A 2 -10.87 -2.50 26.05
CA SER A 2 -10.29 -2.68 24.70
C SER A 2 -9.82 -4.13 24.60
N GLY A 3 -10.60 -4.95 23.91
CA GLY A 3 -10.16 -6.29 23.55
C GLY A 3 -8.97 -6.20 22.61
N GLU A 4 -7.81 -6.61 23.08
CA GLU A 4 -6.63 -6.83 22.27
C GLU A 4 -6.97 -7.91 21.24
N ILE A 5 -7.25 -7.50 20.01
CA ILE A 5 -7.39 -8.42 18.88
C ILE A 5 -5.97 -8.90 18.57
N THR A 6 -5.57 -9.99 19.21
CA THR A 6 -4.33 -10.68 18.87
C THR A 6 -4.58 -11.40 17.55
N ALA A 7 -4.26 -10.76 16.43
CA ALA A 7 -4.33 -11.39 15.13
C ALA A 7 -3.40 -12.61 15.14
N ARG A 8 -3.96 -13.81 15.17
CA ARG A 8 -3.20 -15.04 14.93
C ARG A 8 -2.96 -15.14 13.44
N LEU A 9 -1.79 -14.69 13.02
CA LEU A 9 -1.32 -14.96 11.67
C LEU A 9 -1.20 -16.48 11.49
N PRO A 10 -1.69 -17.03 10.37
CA PRO A 10 -1.39 -18.40 10.02
C PRO A 10 0.14 -18.57 9.92
N PRO A 11 0.68 -19.74 10.30
CA PRO A 11 2.10 -20.02 10.10
C PRO A 11 2.43 -19.87 8.60
N PRO A 12 3.64 -19.45 8.26
CA PRO A 12 4.06 -19.32 6.87
C PRO A 12 3.88 -20.68 6.15
N LEU A 13 3.31 -20.63 4.94
CA LEU A 13 3.03 -21.84 4.13
C LEU A 13 4.30 -22.56 3.67
N ASP A 14 5.44 -21.85 3.61
CA ASP A 14 6.73 -22.38 3.16
C ASP A 14 7.89 -21.66 3.86
N ASP A 15 8.54 -22.37 4.78
CA ASP A 15 9.72 -21.87 5.51
C ASP A 15 10.91 -21.53 4.59
N ALA A 16 11.04 -22.20 3.46
CA ALA A 16 12.12 -21.91 2.50
C ALA A 16 11.91 -20.57 1.79
N VAL A 17 10.66 -20.18 1.58
CA VAL A 17 10.31 -18.86 1.03
C VAL A 17 10.63 -17.75 2.04
N VAL A 18 10.28 -17.97 3.31
CA VAL A 18 10.57 -17.00 4.38
C VAL A 18 12.09 -16.83 4.58
N ARG A 19 12.86 -17.94 4.59
CA ARG A 19 14.32 -17.86 4.67
C ARG A 19 14.91 -17.03 3.53
N ARG A 20 14.53 -17.32 2.27
CA ARG A 20 14.99 -16.56 1.10
C ARG A 20 14.59 -15.08 1.16
N PHE A 21 13.42 -14.77 1.68
CA PHE A 21 13.00 -13.40 1.88
C PHE A 21 13.88 -12.70 2.92
N ARG A 22 14.15 -13.35 4.06
CA ARG A 22 15.04 -12.81 5.10
C ARG A 22 16.47 -12.60 4.60
N ASP A 23 16.99 -13.51 3.78
CA ASP A 23 18.31 -13.38 3.16
C ASP A 23 18.40 -12.18 2.21
N ALA A 24 17.32 -11.91 1.49
CA ALA A 24 17.20 -10.79 0.54
C ALA A 24 16.70 -9.48 1.20
N MET A 25 16.36 -9.52 2.48
CA MET A 25 15.69 -8.41 3.17
C MET A 25 16.66 -7.25 3.42
N PRO A 26 16.30 -6.01 2.97
CA PRO A 26 17.07 -4.82 3.29
C PRO A 26 17.08 -4.50 4.77
N ASP A 27 18.15 -3.80 5.22
CA ASP A 27 18.35 -3.47 6.64
C ASP A 27 17.17 -2.68 7.23
N ALA A 28 16.52 -1.82 6.45
CA ALA A 28 15.34 -1.06 6.88
C ALA A 28 14.19 -1.93 7.43
N LEU A 29 14.10 -3.20 7.02
CA LEU A 29 13.07 -4.14 7.47
C LEU A 29 13.54 -5.12 8.54
N ARG A 30 14.86 -5.32 8.70
CA ARG A 30 15.43 -6.35 9.61
C ARG A 30 15.10 -6.10 11.06
N ASP A 31 15.19 -4.83 11.48
CA ASP A 31 14.95 -4.40 12.85
C ASP A 31 13.50 -3.95 13.09
N GLY A 32 12.59 -4.38 12.21
CA GLY A 32 11.18 -4.01 12.28
C GLY A 32 10.48 -4.53 13.54
N PRO A 33 9.43 -3.82 14.02
CA PRO A 33 8.79 -4.10 15.31
C PRO A 33 7.93 -5.39 15.33
N ARG A 34 7.68 -6.02 14.21
CA ARG A 34 6.77 -7.17 14.06
C ARG A 34 7.33 -8.22 13.08
N PRO A 35 8.43 -8.93 13.47
CA PRO A 35 9.03 -9.94 12.59
C PRO A 35 8.08 -11.11 12.26
N ASP A 36 7.19 -11.47 13.19
CA ASP A 36 6.13 -12.46 12.99
C ASP A 36 5.15 -12.10 11.88
N LEU A 37 4.71 -10.84 11.87
CA LEU A 37 3.80 -10.30 10.85
C LEU A 37 4.51 -10.18 9.49
N LEU A 38 5.75 -9.72 9.49
CA LEU A 38 6.59 -9.61 8.30
C LEU A 38 6.75 -10.96 7.60
N ASP A 39 7.13 -11.99 8.36
CA ASP A 39 7.31 -13.36 7.87
C ASP A 39 5.98 -13.97 7.38
N GLY A 40 4.91 -13.76 8.14
CA GLY A 40 3.57 -14.21 7.76
C GLY A 40 3.12 -13.65 6.43
N LEU A 41 3.26 -12.32 6.23
CA LEU A 41 2.91 -11.66 4.98
C LEU A 41 3.80 -12.11 3.82
N ALA A 42 5.13 -12.21 4.06
CA ALA A 42 6.08 -12.64 3.03
C ALA A 42 5.88 -14.10 2.61
N GLY A 43 5.54 -14.97 3.55
CA GLY A 43 5.27 -16.38 3.30
C GLY A 43 3.92 -16.64 2.63
N ALA A 44 2.88 -15.85 3.01
CA ALA A 44 1.52 -16.05 2.51
C ALA A 44 1.27 -15.42 1.13
N SER A 45 1.97 -14.33 0.78
CA SER A 45 1.70 -13.58 -0.45
C SER A 45 2.97 -13.23 -1.22
N PRO A 46 3.19 -13.85 -2.40
CA PRO A 46 4.27 -13.45 -3.31
C PRO A 46 4.17 -11.98 -3.73
N TYR A 47 2.96 -11.46 -3.87
CA TYR A 47 2.71 -10.07 -4.24
C TYR A 47 3.18 -9.11 -3.13
N LEU A 48 2.73 -9.32 -1.88
CA LEU A 48 3.12 -8.46 -0.76
C LEU A 48 4.62 -8.54 -0.48
N ARG A 49 5.20 -9.73 -0.59
CA ARG A 49 6.66 -9.93 -0.50
C ARG A 49 7.40 -9.10 -1.54
N GLY A 50 6.93 -9.11 -2.79
CA GLY A 50 7.50 -8.30 -3.87
C GLY A 50 7.41 -6.81 -3.59
N LEU A 51 6.29 -6.33 -3.03
CA LEU A 51 6.11 -4.92 -2.67
C LEU A 51 7.07 -4.49 -1.54
N MET A 52 7.24 -5.33 -0.51
CA MET A 52 8.17 -5.05 0.59
C MET A 52 9.62 -4.96 0.14
N LEU A 53 10.02 -5.80 -0.82
CA LEU A 53 11.37 -5.75 -1.38
C LEU A 53 11.58 -4.60 -2.36
N ALA A 54 10.54 -4.16 -3.06
CA ALA A 54 10.61 -3.07 -4.03
C ALA A 54 10.69 -1.68 -3.39
N ASP A 55 10.08 -1.49 -2.21
CA ASP A 55 10.09 -0.22 -1.46
C ASP A 55 10.21 -0.54 0.05
N PRO A 56 11.41 -0.94 0.51
CA PRO A 56 11.61 -1.38 1.89
C PRO A 56 11.45 -0.25 2.91
N ASP A 57 11.77 1.00 2.55
CA ASP A 57 11.60 2.15 3.43
C ASP A 57 10.12 2.44 3.68
N PHE A 58 9.31 2.41 2.63
CA PHE A 58 7.86 2.52 2.79
C PHE A 58 7.28 1.34 3.57
N ALA A 59 7.76 0.13 3.32
CA ALA A 59 7.33 -1.05 4.07
C ALA A 59 7.62 -0.88 5.56
N ALA A 60 8.83 -0.48 5.93
CA ALA A 60 9.21 -0.20 7.32
C ALA A 60 8.31 0.87 7.95
N GLU A 61 8.05 1.97 7.24
CA GLU A 61 7.11 3.00 7.69
C GLU A 61 5.69 2.44 7.92
N ALA A 62 5.18 1.62 7.00
CA ALA A 62 3.81 1.07 7.09
C ALA A 62 3.62 0.17 8.33
N PHE A 63 4.69 -0.46 8.83
CA PHE A 63 4.63 -1.25 10.07
C PHE A 63 4.48 -0.39 11.33
N VAL A 64 5.01 0.83 11.35
CA VAL A 64 5.10 1.67 12.56
C VAL A 64 4.18 2.88 12.55
N ALA A 65 4.00 3.53 11.40
CA ALA A 65 3.23 4.75 11.28
C ALA A 65 1.71 4.53 11.48
N ASN A 66 0.97 5.61 11.77
CA ASN A 66 -0.47 5.55 11.80
C ASN A 66 -1.01 5.25 10.39
N PRO A 67 -1.71 4.12 10.16
CA PRO A 67 -2.11 3.73 8.81
C PRO A 67 -3.08 4.70 8.15
N GLN A 68 -3.93 5.39 8.93
CA GLN A 68 -4.85 6.39 8.40
C GLN A 68 -4.08 7.59 7.81
N SER A 69 -3.09 8.10 8.54
CA SER A 69 -2.26 9.24 8.08
C SER A 69 -1.44 8.88 6.84
N VAL A 70 -0.93 7.65 6.77
CA VAL A 70 -0.19 7.17 5.59
C VAL A 70 -1.12 7.06 4.38
N LEU A 71 -2.32 6.52 4.55
CA LEU A 71 -3.31 6.43 3.47
C LEU A 71 -3.71 7.82 2.97
N ASP A 72 -3.96 8.78 3.88
CA ASP A 72 -4.31 10.16 3.52
C ASP A 72 -3.21 10.82 2.68
N ARG A 73 -1.94 10.58 3.03
CA ARG A 73 -0.79 11.07 2.26
C ARG A 73 -0.72 10.44 0.87
N ILE A 74 -0.96 9.13 0.74
CA ILE A 74 -1.00 8.44 -0.56
C ILE A 74 -2.09 9.04 -1.45
N ILE A 75 -3.29 9.26 -0.90
CA ILE A 75 -4.43 9.84 -1.62
C ILE A 75 -4.16 11.29 -2.02
N ALA A 76 -3.57 12.09 -1.12
CA ALA A 76 -3.19 13.48 -1.44
C ALA A 76 -2.17 13.53 -2.59
N GLY A 77 -1.20 12.61 -2.61
CA GLY A 77 -0.21 12.50 -3.67
C GLY A 77 -0.82 12.26 -5.05
N LEU A 78 -1.87 11.43 -5.14
CA LEU A 78 -2.59 11.17 -6.40
C LEU A 78 -3.23 12.43 -6.98
N ARG A 79 -3.81 13.28 -6.13
CA ARG A 79 -4.45 14.53 -6.56
C ARG A 79 -3.43 15.52 -7.13
N MET A 80 -2.26 15.59 -6.53
CA MET A 80 -1.19 16.49 -6.99
C MET A 80 -0.59 16.05 -8.34
N VAL A 81 -0.45 14.74 -8.56
CA VAL A 81 0.14 14.21 -9.80
C VAL A 81 -0.82 14.37 -10.99
N ALA A 82 -2.13 14.44 -10.77
CA ALA A 82 -3.09 14.69 -11.83
C ALA A 82 -2.89 16.06 -12.53
N ASP A 83 -2.15 17.00 -11.88
CA ASP A 83 -1.90 18.33 -12.40
C ASP A 83 -0.60 18.38 -13.24
N GLY A 84 -0.74 18.31 -14.58
CA GLY A 84 0.33 18.68 -15.51
C GLY A 84 1.37 17.59 -15.85
N THR A 85 1.13 16.34 -15.50
CA THR A 85 1.99 15.20 -15.85
C THR A 85 1.59 14.54 -17.17
N CYS A 86 2.58 13.99 -17.90
CA CYS A 86 2.29 13.17 -19.08
C CYS A 86 1.61 11.85 -18.70
N GLN A 87 0.95 11.20 -19.67
CA GLN A 87 0.23 9.95 -19.45
C GLN A 87 1.08 8.86 -18.81
N THR A 88 2.32 8.71 -19.27
CA THR A 88 3.22 7.65 -18.75
C THR A 88 3.52 7.87 -17.28
N ASP A 89 3.82 9.10 -16.88
CA ASP A 89 4.15 9.44 -15.49
C ASP A 89 2.92 9.35 -14.59
N PHE A 90 1.75 9.79 -15.08
CA PHE A 90 0.50 9.64 -14.35
C PHE A 90 0.16 8.15 -14.08
N MET A 91 0.29 7.30 -15.11
CA MET A 91 0.07 5.87 -14.97
C MET A 91 1.08 5.19 -14.02
N ALA A 92 2.32 5.65 -14.03
CA ALA A 92 3.35 5.17 -13.10
C ALA A 92 3.01 5.57 -11.65
N ALA A 93 2.59 6.81 -11.42
CA ALA A 93 2.17 7.31 -10.12
C ALA A 93 0.96 6.53 -9.57
N LEU A 94 -0.05 6.26 -10.40
CA LEU A 94 -1.21 5.43 -10.01
C LEU A 94 -0.80 4.02 -9.60
N ARG A 95 0.11 3.37 -10.34
CA ARG A 95 0.61 2.03 -9.99
C ARG A 95 1.37 2.05 -8.66
N THR A 96 2.22 3.06 -8.45
CA THR A 96 2.97 3.22 -7.20
C THR A 96 2.03 3.46 -6.01
N ALA A 97 1.06 4.34 -6.16
CA ALA A 97 0.07 4.61 -5.12
C ALA A 97 -0.76 3.36 -4.77
N LYS A 98 -1.19 2.58 -5.80
CA LYS A 98 -1.88 1.31 -5.60
C LYS A 98 -1.03 0.29 -4.85
N ALA A 99 0.26 0.16 -5.20
CA ALA A 99 1.18 -0.74 -4.53
C ALA A 99 1.34 -0.38 -3.04
N LYS A 100 1.54 0.91 -2.74
CA LYS A 100 1.65 1.44 -1.38
C LYS A 100 0.36 1.24 -0.58
N ALA A 101 -0.79 1.58 -1.14
CA ALA A 101 -2.08 1.39 -0.48
C ALA A 101 -2.36 -0.09 -0.20
N ALA A 102 -2.09 -0.99 -1.15
CA ALA A 102 -2.28 -2.42 -0.97
C ALA A 102 -1.41 -2.99 0.16
N LEU A 103 -0.13 -2.62 0.20
CA LEU A 103 0.78 -3.06 1.26
C LEU A 103 0.35 -2.51 2.64
N LEU A 104 0.04 -1.21 2.72
CA LEU A 104 -0.41 -0.56 3.96
C LEU A 104 -1.67 -1.22 4.52
N ILE A 105 -2.68 -1.41 3.67
CA ILE A 105 -3.97 -1.99 4.07
C ILE A 105 -3.77 -3.45 4.53
N ALA A 106 -2.96 -4.24 3.81
CA ALA A 106 -2.66 -5.61 4.20
C ALA A 106 -1.96 -5.69 5.56
N ILE A 107 -0.98 -4.81 5.82
CA ILE A 107 -0.28 -4.73 7.11
C ILE A 107 -1.25 -4.30 8.23
N ALA A 108 -2.13 -3.34 7.97
CA ALA A 108 -3.07 -2.83 8.97
C ALA A 108 -4.17 -3.86 9.31
N ASP A 109 -4.65 -4.60 8.32
CA ASP A 109 -5.65 -5.67 8.47
C ASP A 109 -5.05 -6.86 9.23
N THR A 110 -4.02 -7.49 8.67
CA THR A 110 -3.41 -8.69 9.25
C THR A 110 -2.71 -8.42 10.58
N GLY A 111 -2.21 -7.20 10.77
CA GLY A 111 -1.64 -6.74 12.04
C GLY A 111 -2.67 -6.38 13.11
N GLY A 112 -3.97 -6.48 12.82
CA GLY A 112 -5.06 -6.15 13.73
C GLY A 112 -5.16 -4.67 14.11
N ARG A 113 -4.59 -3.77 13.28
CA ARG A 113 -4.62 -2.32 13.52
C ARG A 113 -5.92 -1.67 13.04
N TRP A 114 -6.59 -2.30 12.06
CA TRP A 114 -7.87 -1.89 11.53
C TRP A 114 -8.91 -3.01 11.67
N PRO A 115 -10.13 -2.70 12.13
CA PRO A 115 -11.26 -3.61 12.00
C PRO A 115 -11.71 -3.68 10.53
N LEU A 116 -12.44 -4.73 10.17
CA LEU A 116 -12.93 -4.95 8.80
C LEU A 116 -13.63 -3.73 8.18
N ALA A 117 -14.40 -3.00 8.98
CA ALA A 117 -15.09 -1.79 8.51
C ALA A 117 -14.11 -0.70 8.05
N GLU A 118 -12.98 -0.52 8.75
CA GLU A 118 -11.94 0.43 8.35
C GLU A 118 -11.15 -0.05 7.13
N VAL A 119 -10.87 -1.34 7.04
CA VAL A 119 -10.23 -1.96 5.85
C VAL A 119 -11.07 -1.68 4.61
N THR A 120 -12.38 -1.96 4.68
CA THR A 120 -13.31 -1.71 3.56
C THR A 120 -13.42 -0.23 3.22
N ALA A 121 -13.51 0.63 4.22
CA ALA A 121 -13.54 2.08 4.02
C ALA A 121 -12.24 2.59 3.36
N ALA A 122 -11.09 2.09 3.77
CA ALA A 122 -9.80 2.44 3.19
C ALA A 122 -9.69 2.04 1.71
N LEU A 123 -10.13 0.82 1.37
CA LEU A 123 -10.18 0.34 -0.01
C LEU A 123 -11.09 1.20 -0.87
N THR A 124 -12.29 1.53 -0.39
CA THR A 124 -13.26 2.39 -1.09
C THR A 124 -12.69 3.79 -1.29
N ARG A 125 -12.17 4.42 -0.24
CA ARG A 125 -11.57 5.77 -0.32
C ARG A 125 -10.41 5.82 -1.33
N PHE A 126 -9.56 4.80 -1.35
CA PHE A 126 -8.47 4.74 -2.31
C PHE A 126 -8.97 4.54 -3.74
N ALA A 127 -9.98 3.67 -3.95
CA ALA A 127 -10.60 3.45 -5.25
C ALA A 127 -11.26 4.73 -5.80
N ASP A 128 -12.05 5.42 -4.98
CA ASP A 128 -12.71 6.67 -5.33
C ASP A 128 -11.69 7.77 -5.69
N ALA A 129 -10.64 7.92 -4.89
CA ALA A 129 -9.58 8.89 -5.14
C ALA A 129 -8.81 8.59 -6.43
N SER A 130 -8.55 7.32 -6.72
CA SER A 130 -7.87 6.88 -7.95
C SER A 130 -8.71 7.14 -9.19
N LEU A 131 -10.02 6.86 -9.10
CA LEU A 131 -10.97 7.13 -10.17
C LEU A 131 -11.11 8.63 -10.42
N GLN A 132 -11.27 9.42 -9.36
CA GLN A 132 -11.36 10.88 -9.47
C GLN A 132 -10.09 11.47 -10.12
N ALA A 133 -8.91 11.05 -9.68
CA ALA A 133 -7.65 11.50 -10.26
C ALA A 133 -7.55 11.15 -11.76
N ALA A 134 -8.00 9.94 -12.15
CA ALA A 134 -7.99 9.51 -13.54
C ALA A 134 -8.96 10.32 -14.40
N VAL A 135 -10.17 10.60 -13.89
CA VAL A 135 -11.17 11.43 -14.59
C VAL A 135 -10.64 12.87 -14.74
N ASP A 136 -10.12 13.45 -13.68
CA ASP A 136 -9.58 14.82 -13.71
C ASP A 136 -8.43 14.94 -14.72
N TRP A 137 -7.54 13.94 -14.76
CA TRP A 137 -6.44 13.90 -15.72
C TRP A 137 -6.97 13.80 -17.16
N LEU A 138 -7.91 12.89 -17.43
CA LEU A 138 -8.51 12.70 -18.77
C LEU A 138 -9.26 13.95 -19.26
N LEU A 139 -9.98 14.64 -18.37
CA LEU A 139 -10.70 15.86 -18.72
C LEU A 139 -9.72 16.98 -19.08
N ARG A 140 -8.63 17.14 -18.35
CA ARG A 140 -7.58 18.13 -18.68
C ARG A 140 -6.92 17.83 -20.00
N GLU A 141 -6.55 16.58 -20.27
CA GLU A 141 -5.97 16.16 -21.54
C GLU A 141 -6.93 16.42 -22.71
N ALA A 142 -8.22 16.12 -22.53
CA ALA A 142 -9.24 16.37 -23.54
C ALA A 142 -9.44 17.86 -23.79
N HIS A 143 -9.41 18.69 -22.73
CA HIS A 143 -9.49 20.15 -22.86
C HIS A 143 -8.25 20.71 -23.56
N ALA A 144 -7.06 20.30 -23.15
CA ALA A 144 -5.80 20.75 -23.77
C ALA A 144 -5.72 20.36 -25.26
N ALA A 145 -6.33 19.24 -25.64
CA ALA A 145 -6.42 18.78 -27.02
C ALA A 145 -7.58 19.44 -27.82
N GLY A 146 -8.31 20.40 -27.24
CA GLY A 146 -9.47 21.05 -27.87
C GLY A 146 -10.68 20.15 -28.14
N ARG A 147 -10.76 19.01 -27.44
CA ARG A 147 -11.85 18.03 -27.57
C ARG A 147 -13.02 18.28 -26.61
N LEU A 148 -12.83 19.19 -25.67
CA LEU A 148 -13.86 19.68 -24.75
C LEU A 148 -13.96 21.18 -24.86
N VAL A 149 -15.18 21.68 -24.99
CA VAL A 149 -15.53 23.11 -25.02
C VAL A 149 -16.06 23.50 -23.64
#